data_f578161b773c4631b35a9604c941a417
#
_entry.id   f578161b773c4631b35a9604c941a417
#
_cell.length_a   1.000
_cell.length_b   1.000
_cell.length_c   1.000
_cell.angle_alpha   90.00
_cell.angle_beta   90.00
_cell.angle_gamma   90.00
#
_symmetry.space_group_name_H-M   'P 1'
#
loop_
_entity.id
_entity.type
_entity.pdbx_description
1 polymer ?
#
loop_
_entity_poly.entity_id
_entity_poly.type
_entity_poly.pdbx_seq_one_letter_code
_entity_poly.pdbx_strand_id
1 'polypeptide(L)'
;MLSLDGIIVVWFFLLGTCIGSFLNVVVYRLPRGESLIRPASRCPSCNHPIRPWDNIPVLSWIILRGRCRDCGSNISGRYPISEAIMGFWFIGCSLLAFNAAPTTKISSWILTVFLALFGTALFASTQIVQAGSKVPRVLCWLLLFALAGTLFALFSIMST
;
A
#
# COMPACT_ATOMS: atom_id res chain seq x y z
N MET A 1 -7.54 19.21 -20.21
CA MET A 1 -8.51 18.50 -19.36
C MET A 1 -8.02 17.08 -19.18
N LEU A 2 -7.87 16.60 -17.94
CA LEU A 2 -7.59 15.18 -17.68
C LEU A 2 -8.80 14.38 -18.15
N SER A 3 -8.55 13.30 -18.94
CA SER A 3 -9.60 12.34 -19.27
C SER A 3 -10.09 11.65 -17.99
N LEU A 4 -11.30 11.09 -18.00
CA LEU A 4 -11.84 10.34 -16.87
C LEU A 4 -10.87 9.22 -16.45
N ASP A 5 -10.26 8.55 -17.42
CA ASP A 5 -9.27 7.49 -17.18
C ASP A 5 -8.03 8.04 -16.47
N GLY A 6 -7.56 9.22 -16.83
CA GLY A 6 -6.44 9.88 -16.15
C GLY A 6 -6.74 10.21 -14.68
N ILE A 7 -7.97 10.63 -14.38
CA ILE A 7 -8.41 10.88 -12.99
C ILE A 7 -8.41 9.58 -12.19
N ILE A 8 -8.91 8.49 -12.77
CA ILE A 8 -8.95 7.17 -12.12
C ILE A 8 -7.52 6.69 -11.79
N VAL A 9 -6.60 6.79 -12.74
CA VAL A 9 -5.19 6.39 -12.55
C VAL A 9 -4.55 7.19 -11.41
N VAL A 10 -4.74 8.51 -11.38
CA VAL A 10 -4.23 9.35 -10.28
C VAL A 10 -4.83 8.94 -8.94
N TRP A 11 -6.13 8.67 -8.90
CA TRP A 11 -6.81 8.22 -7.68
C TRP A 11 -6.24 6.90 -7.14
N PHE A 12 -6.04 5.91 -8.01
CA PHE A 12 -5.44 4.63 -7.62
C PHE A 12 -4.00 4.79 -7.13
N PHE A 13 -3.21 5.67 -7.76
CA PHE A 13 -1.87 5.99 -7.28
C PHE A 13 -1.89 6.55 -5.85
N LEU A 14 -2.71 7.57 -5.60
CA LEU A 14 -2.83 8.20 -4.28
C LEU A 14 -3.30 7.20 -3.22
N LEU A 15 -4.30 6.38 -3.54
CA LEU A 15 -4.79 5.33 -2.66
C LEU A 15 -3.68 4.33 -2.33
N GLY A 16 -2.95 3.87 -3.34
CA GLY A 16 -1.83 2.93 -3.17
C GLY A 16 -0.71 3.52 -2.30
N THR A 17 -0.32 4.78 -2.52
CA THR A 17 0.70 5.42 -1.67
C THR A 17 0.27 5.57 -0.22
N CYS A 18 -1.01 5.89 0.05
CA CYS A 18 -1.54 5.93 1.41
C CYS A 18 -1.51 4.55 2.09
N ILE A 19 -1.88 3.49 1.35
CA ILE A 19 -1.78 2.12 1.84
C ILE A 19 -0.31 1.75 2.09
N GLY A 20 0.62 2.10 1.20
CA GLY A 20 2.05 1.91 1.37
C GLY A 20 2.60 2.56 2.63
N SER A 21 2.16 3.79 2.92
CA SER A 21 2.53 4.51 4.14
C SER A 21 2.02 3.78 5.39
N PHE A 22 0.76 3.32 5.38
CA PHE A 22 0.22 2.51 6.47
C PHE A 22 0.94 1.17 6.64
N LEU A 23 1.34 0.52 5.55
CA LEU A 23 2.11 -0.73 5.61
C LEU A 23 3.46 -0.59 6.33
N ASN A 24 4.12 0.54 6.25
CA ASN A 24 5.34 0.79 7.04
C ASN A 24 5.05 0.67 8.55
N VAL A 25 3.88 1.11 9.01
CA VAL A 25 3.45 0.94 10.41
C VAL A 25 3.12 -0.52 10.70
N VAL A 26 2.39 -1.20 9.80
CA VAL A 26 2.01 -2.62 9.94
C VAL A 26 3.26 -3.52 10.05
N VAL A 27 4.21 -3.35 9.15
CA VAL A 27 5.46 -4.13 9.11
C VAL A 27 6.26 -3.98 10.40
N TYR A 28 6.28 -2.79 10.99
CA TYR A 28 7.00 -2.54 12.23
C TYR A 28 6.23 -3.04 13.47
N ARG A 29 4.94 -2.71 13.58
CA ARG A 29 4.14 -2.90 14.81
C ARG A 29 3.48 -4.27 14.93
N LEU A 30 2.97 -4.80 13.81
CA LEU A 30 2.18 -6.03 13.84
C LEU A 30 2.96 -7.24 14.39
N PRO A 31 4.24 -7.49 13.99
CA PRO A 31 5.02 -8.59 14.55
C PRO A 31 5.35 -8.44 16.04
N ARG A 32 5.27 -7.19 16.56
CA ARG A 32 5.54 -6.86 17.98
C ARG A 32 4.29 -6.87 18.84
N GLY A 33 3.11 -7.11 18.25
CA GLY A 33 1.83 -7.04 18.96
C GLY A 33 1.45 -5.62 19.38
N GLU A 34 2.05 -4.59 18.76
CA GLU A 34 1.78 -3.19 19.07
C GLU A 34 0.53 -2.67 18.34
N SER A 35 -0.15 -1.69 18.93
CA SER A 35 -1.32 -1.05 18.31
C SER A 35 -0.96 -0.37 17.00
N LEU A 36 -1.73 -0.63 15.94
CA LEU A 36 -1.57 0.00 14.64
C LEU A 36 -2.09 1.45 14.60
N ILE A 37 -2.91 1.84 15.59
CA ILE A 37 -3.60 3.14 15.62
C ILE A 37 -2.89 4.11 16.56
N ARG A 38 -2.45 3.66 17.72
CA ARG A 38 -1.84 4.50 18.77
C ARG A 38 -0.52 3.93 19.27
N PRO A 39 0.45 4.78 19.59
CA PRO A 39 0.47 6.24 19.41
C PRO A 39 0.61 6.63 17.92
N ALA A 40 0.32 7.90 17.58
CA ALA A 40 0.60 8.48 16.27
C ALA A 40 2.09 8.37 15.90
N SER A 41 2.43 8.45 14.61
CA SER A 41 3.81 8.39 14.12
C SER A 41 4.66 9.50 14.74
N ARG A 42 5.89 9.15 15.15
CA ARG A 42 6.83 10.05 15.83
C ARG A 42 8.21 9.94 15.21
N CYS A 43 8.98 11.02 15.28
CA CYS A 43 10.38 10.97 14.91
C CYS A 43 11.16 10.12 15.93
N PRO A 44 11.96 9.12 15.50
CA PRO A 44 12.71 8.27 16.44
C PRO A 44 13.82 9.02 17.17
N SER A 45 14.30 10.14 16.62
CA SER A 45 15.42 10.91 17.19
C SER A 45 14.97 11.94 18.23
N CYS A 46 13.89 12.70 17.96
CA CYS A 46 13.42 13.75 18.87
C CYS A 46 12.08 13.44 19.55
N ASN A 47 11.46 12.31 19.20
CA ASN A 47 10.17 11.84 19.72
C ASN A 47 8.99 12.81 19.48
N HIS A 48 9.17 13.85 18.66
CA HIS A 48 8.11 14.76 18.27
C HIS A 48 7.07 14.05 17.40
N PRO A 49 5.76 14.27 17.59
CA PRO A 49 4.72 13.70 16.74
C PRO A 49 4.84 14.27 15.32
N ILE A 50 4.71 13.41 14.32
CA ILE A 50 4.71 13.81 12.91
C ILE A 50 3.37 14.49 12.60
N ARG A 51 3.42 15.70 12.04
CA ARG A 51 2.22 16.47 11.68
C ARG A 51 1.52 15.81 10.49
N PRO A 52 0.19 15.92 10.34
CA PRO A 52 -0.53 15.28 9.23
C PRO A 52 0.01 15.64 7.85
N TRP A 53 0.39 16.89 7.62
CA TRP A 53 0.97 17.35 6.35
C TRP A 53 2.42 16.89 6.12
N ASP A 54 3.14 16.50 7.18
CA ASP A 54 4.47 15.90 7.08
C ASP A 54 4.39 14.37 6.92
N ASN A 55 3.19 13.82 6.85
CA ASN A 55 2.91 12.40 6.65
C ASN A 55 2.19 12.12 5.31
N ILE A 56 2.16 13.09 4.39
CA ILE A 56 1.64 12.88 3.03
C ILE A 56 2.63 11.97 2.30
N PRO A 57 2.18 10.77 1.82
CA PRO A 57 3.08 9.77 1.27
C PRO A 57 3.93 10.32 0.11
N VAL A 58 5.19 9.94 0.05
CA VAL A 58 6.20 10.35 -0.93
C VAL A 58 6.47 11.88 -0.89
N LEU A 59 5.41 12.67 -0.96
CA LEU A 59 5.50 14.13 -1.14
C LEU A 59 6.19 14.82 0.04
N SER A 60 5.81 14.48 1.27
CA SER A 60 6.41 15.08 2.46
C SER A 60 7.90 14.77 2.59
N TRP A 61 8.34 13.56 2.22
CA TRP A 61 9.75 13.20 2.22
C TRP A 61 10.55 14.05 1.22
N ILE A 62 10.01 14.29 0.03
CA ILE A 62 10.64 15.16 -1.00
C ILE A 62 10.71 16.60 -0.50
N ILE A 63 9.62 17.16 0.01
CA ILE A 63 9.54 18.55 0.52
C ILE A 63 10.51 18.76 1.69
N LEU A 64 10.59 17.79 2.60
CA LEU A 64 11.48 17.82 3.76
C LEU A 64 12.92 17.39 3.43
N ARG A 65 13.20 17.03 2.16
CA ARG A 65 14.51 16.56 1.71
C ARG A 65 15.04 15.40 2.55
N GLY A 66 14.14 14.48 2.94
CA GLY A 66 14.46 13.31 3.75
C GLY A 66 14.88 13.64 5.19
N ARG A 67 14.44 14.76 5.76
CA ARG A 67 14.82 15.18 7.13
C ARG A 67 13.61 15.48 7.99
N CYS A 68 13.75 15.23 9.28
CA CYS A 68 12.72 15.63 10.24
C CYS A 68 12.61 17.15 10.29
N ARG A 69 11.40 17.69 10.29
CA ARG A 69 11.16 19.14 10.35
C ARG A 69 11.69 19.78 11.64
N ASP A 70 11.60 19.06 12.77
CA ASP A 70 11.88 19.63 14.08
C ASP A 70 13.36 19.48 14.48
N CYS A 71 14.00 18.34 14.20
CA CYS A 71 15.40 18.09 14.64
C CYS A 71 16.40 17.89 13.48
N GLY A 72 15.94 17.91 12.22
CA GLY A 72 16.82 17.74 11.06
C GLY A 72 17.41 16.33 10.86
N SER A 73 17.10 15.36 11.73
CA SER A 73 17.57 13.97 11.58
C SER A 73 17.11 13.35 10.28
N ASN A 74 17.94 12.47 9.69
CA ASN A 74 17.63 11.82 8.42
C ASN A 74 16.48 10.84 8.54
N ILE A 75 15.55 10.90 7.59
CA ILE A 75 14.45 9.95 7.40
C ILE A 75 14.85 9.00 6.27
N SER A 76 14.82 7.70 6.55
CA SER A 76 15.22 6.67 5.58
C SER A 76 14.39 6.75 4.29
N GLY A 77 15.05 6.66 3.14
CA GLY A 77 14.43 6.59 1.82
C GLY A 77 13.59 5.33 1.58
N ARG A 78 13.68 4.33 2.47
CA ARG A 78 12.81 3.13 2.40
C ARG A 78 11.33 3.49 2.51
N TYR A 79 10.96 4.52 3.28
CA TYR A 79 9.57 4.95 3.45
C TYR A 79 8.95 5.43 2.13
N PRO A 80 9.48 6.47 1.45
CA PRO A 80 8.88 6.92 0.19
C PRO A 80 9.01 5.89 -0.94
N ILE A 81 10.02 5.02 -0.92
CA ILE A 81 10.15 3.94 -1.90
C ILE A 81 9.02 2.91 -1.74
N SER A 82 8.75 2.45 -0.52
CA SER A 82 7.64 1.51 -0.26
C SER A 82 6.28 2.11 -0.62
N GLU A 83 6.08 3.40 -0.34
CA GLU A 83 4.88 4.15 -0.68
C GLU A 83 4.70 4.25 -2.21
N ALA A 84 5.75 4.60 -2.93
CA ALA A 84 5.73 4.68 -4.39
C ALA A 84 5.48 3.31 -5.04
N ILE A 85 6.13 2.24 -4.57
CA ILE A 85 5.92 0.87 -5.05
C ILE A 85 4.44 0.49 -4.94
N MET A 86 3.80 0.77 -3.80
CA MET A 86 2.38 0.49 -3.62
C MET A 86 1.49 1.36 -4.51
N GLY A 87 1.84 2.63 -4.72
CA GLY A 87 1.15 3.49 -5.68
C GLY A 87 1.16 2.93 -7.10
N PHE A 88 2.32 2.52 -7.60
CA PHE A 88 2.44 1.91 -8.92
C PHE A 88 1.78 0.52 -9.02
N TRP A 89 1.82 -0.26 -7.94
CA TRP A 89 1.11 -1.53 -7.87
C TRP A 89 -0.40 -1.35 -8.08
N PHE A 90 -1.01 -0.36 -7.41
CA PHE A 90 -2.44 -0.07 -7.53
C PHE A 90 -2.83 0.41 -8.94
N ILE A 91 -1.98 1.23 -9.58
CA ILE A 91 -2.15 1.58 -10.99
C ILE A 91 -2.13 0.30 -11.85
N GLY A 92 -1.12 -0.56 -11.68
CA GLY A 92 -1.00 -1.81 -12.44
C GLY A 92 -2.23 -2.70 -12.30
N CYS A 93 -2.75 -2.88 -11.07
CA CYS A 93 -3.97 -3.65 -10.82
C CYS A 93 -5.18 -3.07 -11.56
N SER A 94 -5.37 -1.74 -11.51
CA SER A 94 -6.49 -1.09 -12.20
C SER A 94 -6.39 -1.24 -13.72
N LEU A 95 -5.24 -1.01 -14.30
CA LEU A 95 -5.01 -1.15 -15.74
C LEU A 95 -5.19 -2.58 -16.23
N LEU A 96 -4.68 -3.58 -15.50
CA LEU A 96 -4.86 -4.99 -15.83
C LEU A 96 -6.34 -5.38 -15.81
N ALA A 97 -7.09 -4.97 -14.79
CA ALA A 97 -8.50 -5.30 -14.67
C ALA A 97 -9.35 -4.64 -15.76
N PHE A 98 -9.07 -3.37 -16.12
CA PHE A 98 -9.77 -2.68 -17.20
C PHE A 98 -9.52 -3.32 -18.57
N ASN A 99 -8.29 -3.79 -18.82
CA ASN A 99 -7.94 -4.44 -20.08
C ASN A 99 -8.47 -5.89 -20.16
N ALA A 100 -8.54 -6.61 -19.03
CA ALA A 100 -8.95 -8.01 -18.99
C ALA A 100 -10.47 -8.22 -19.20
N ALA A 101 -11.30 -7.26 -18.83
CA ALA A 101 -12.76 -7.42 -18.89
C ALA A 101 -13.47 -6.16 -19.41
N PRO A 102 -13.35 -5.85 -20.71
CA PRO A 102 -13.99 -4.67 -21.30
C PRO A 102 -15.53 -4.73 -21.28
N THR A 103 -16.12 -5.92 -21.19
CA THR A 103 -17.56 -6.15 -21.32
C THR A 103 -18.30 -6.24 -19.99
N THR A 104 -17.64 -6.59 -18.88
CA THR A 104 -18.27 -6.78 -17.56
C THR A 104 -17.60 -5.92 -16.49
N LYS A 105 -18.12 -4.71 -16.28
CA LYS A 105 -17.53 -3.72 -15.33
C LYS A 105 -17.42 -4.24 -13.90
N ILE A 106 -18.37 -5.06 -13.43
CA ILE A 106 -18.39 -5.57 -12.04
C ILE A 106 -17.23 -6.55 -11.80
N SER A 107 -17.00 -7.51 -12.70
CA SER A 107 -15.90 -8.49 -12.56
C SER A 107 -14.52 -7.82 -12.60
N SER A 108 -14.34 -6.76 -13.39
CA SER A 108 -13.09 -5.98 -13.43
C SER A 108 -12.80 -5.31 -12.08
N TRP A 109 -13.81 -4.72 -11.43
CA TRP A 109 -13.62 -4.10 -10.12
C TRP A 109 -13.30 -5.13 -9.03
N ILE A 110 -13.98 -6.29 -9.05
CA ILE A 110 -13.71 -7.41 -8.15
C ILE A 110 -12.25 -7.86 -8.32
N LEU A 111 -11.81 -8.07 -9.56
CA LEU A 111 -10.42 -8.46 -9.85
C LEU A 111 -9.41 -7.41 -9.34
N THR A 112 -9.67 -6.12 -9.58
CA THR A 112 -8.81 -5.03 -9.09
C THR A 112 -8.65 -5.09 -7.57
N VAL A 113 -9.75 -5.24 -6.83
CA VAL A 113 -9.73 -5.29 -5.36
C VAL A 113 -8.92 -6.49 -4.88
N PHE A 114 -9.15 -7.68 -5.40
CA PHE A 114 -8.43 -8.88 -4.96
C PHE A 114 -6.94 -8.85 -5.34
N LEU A 115 -6.58 -8.36 -6.52
CA LEU A 115 -5.17 -8.17 -6.91
C LEU A 115 -4.49 -7.15 -6.00
N ALA A 116 -5.15 -6.03 -5.71
CA ALA A 116 -4.61 -5.02 -4.81
C ALA A 116 -4.39 -5.58 -3.40
N LEU A 117 -5.36 -6.32 -2.84
CA LEU A 117 -5.23 -6.96 -1.53
C LEU A 117 -4.11 -8.01 -1.52
N PHE A 118 -4.02 -8.85 -2.56
CA PHE A 118 -2.98 -9.86 -2.66
C PHE A 118 -1.58 -9.26 -2.66
N GLY A 119 -1.31 -8.29 -3.53
CA GLY A 119 -0.01 -7.63 -3.58
C GLY A 119 0.31 -6.86 -2.31
N THR A 120 -0.69 -6.24 -1.68
CA THR A 120 -0.53 -5.54 -0.40
C THR A 120 -0.10 -6.50 0.71
N ALA A 121 -0.76 -7.65 0.84
CA ALA A 121 -0.44 -8.66 1.84
C ALA A 121 0.92 -9.33 1.55
N LEU A 122 1.23 -9.58 0.27
CA LEU A 122 2.51 -10.14 -0.16
C LEU A 122 3.65 -9.16 0.15
N PHE A 123 3.49 -7.88 -0.18
CA PHE A 123 4.48 -6.85 0.10
C PHE A 123 4.75 -6.71 1.60
N ALA A 124 3.70 -6.65 2.43
CA ALA A 124 3.84 -6.61 3.89
C ALA A 124 4.58 -7.84 4.43
N SER A 125 4.23 -9.03 3.93
CA SER A 125 4.86 -10.28 4.36
C SER A 125 6.34 -10.33 4.01
N THR A 126 6.73 -9.90 2.79
CA THR A 126 8.13 -9.84 2.37
C THR A 126 8.94 -8.87 3.20
N GLN A 127 8.41 -7.69 3.52
CA GLN A 127 9.08 -6.71 4.37
C GLN A 127 9.26 -7.20 5.81
N ILE A 128 8.26 -7.93 6.37
CA ILE A 128 8.35 -8.53 7.71
C ILE A 128 9.44 -9.60 7.76
N VAL A 129 9.52 -10.46 6.74
CA VAL A 129 10.56 -11.49 6.63
C VAL A 129 11.95 -10.85 6.50
N GLN A 130 12.09 -9.81 5.67
CA GLN A 130 13.35 -9.07 5.54
C GLN A 130 13.79 -8.40 6.85
N ALA A 131 12.83 -8.01 7.70
CA ALA A 131 13.10 -7.49 9.04
C ALA A 131 13.45 -8.58 10.07
N GLY A 132 13.56 -9.84 9.66
CA GLY A 132 13.89 -10.99 10.54
C GLY A 132 12.74 -11.42 11.45
N SER A 133 11.51 -10.97 11.18
CA SER A 133 10.32 -11.28 11.97
C SER A 133 9.48 -12.37 11.33
N LYS A 134 8.71 -13.11 12.15
CA LYS A 134 7.75 -14.12 11.64
C LYS A 134 6.51 -13.43 11.10
N VAL A 135 6.02 -13.91 9.95
CA VAL A 135 4.77 -13.39 9.36
C VAL A 135 3.58 -13.76 10.25
N PRO A 136 2.79 -12.78 10.71
CA PRO A 136 1.61 -13.06 11.52
C PRO A 136 0.56 -13.88 10.75
N ARG A 137 -0.11 -14.81 11.44
CA ARG A 137 -1.13 -15.69 10.84
C ARG A 137 -2.23 -14.92 10.08
N VAL A 138 -2.59 -13.72 10.56
CA VAL A 138 -3.57 -12.86 9.89
C VAL A 138 -3.16 -12.54 8.46
N LEU A 139 -1.88 -12.21 8.20
CA LEU A 139 -1.40 -11.96 6.85
C LEU A 139 -1.42 -13.21 5.96
N CYS A 140 -1.15 -14.38 6.53
CA CYS A 140 -1.28 -15.65 5.80
C CYS A 140 -2.73 -15.90 5.35
N TRP A 141 -3.71 -15.68 6.24
CA TRP A 141 -5.12 -15.79 5.90
C TRP A 141 -5.57 -14.76 4.86
N LEU A 142 -5.09 -13.53 4.97
CA LEU A 142 -5.37 -12.48 3.97
C LEU A 142 -4.79 -12.84 2.59
N LEU A 143 -3.59 -13.42 2.54
CA LEU A 143 -3.00 -13.90 1.30
C LEU A 143 -3.83 -15.02 0.65
N LEU A 144 -4.26 -16.01 1.44
CA LEU A 144 -5.08 -17.12 0.96
C LEU A 144 -6.44 -16.62 0.45
N PHE A 145 -7.09 -15.74 1.21
CA PHE A 145 -8.37 -15.14 0.83
C PHE A 145 -8.26 -14.32 -0.47
N ALA A 146 -7.23 -13.46 -0.55
CA ALA A 146 -7.01 -12.64 -1.73
C ALA A 146 -6.65 -13.49 -2.96
N LEU A 147 -5.86 -14.56 -2.79
CA LEU A 147 -5.56 -15.50 -3.88
C LEU A 147 -6.82 -16.22 -4.37
N ALA A 148 -7.64 -16.73 -3.47
CA ALA A 148 -8.89 -17.40 -3.83
C ALA A 148 -9.85 -16.45 -4.58
N GLY A 149 -9.96 -15.20 -4.13
CA GLY A 149 -10.76 -14.18 -4.79
C GLY A 149 -10.25 -13.79 -6.18
N THR A 150 -8.94 -13.69 -6.37
CA THR A 150 -8.36 -13.42 -7.70
C THR A 150 -8.63 -14.58 -8.67
N LEU A 151 -8.47 -15.82 -8.24
CA LEU A 151 -8.76 -16.99 -9.06
C LEU A 151 -10.24 -17.08 -9.43
N PHE A 152 -11.14 -16.79 -8.49
CA PHE A 152 -12.58 -16.75 -8.75
C PHE A 152 -12.95 -15.65 -9.75
N ALA A 153 -12.40 -14.45 -9.61
CA ALA A 153 -12.63 -13.34 -10.53
C ALA A 153 -12.13 -13.66 -11.94
N LEU A 154 -10.94 -14.25 -12.07
CA LEU A 154 -10.39 -14.69 -13.35
C LEU A 154 -11.27 -15.78 -14.00
N PHE A 155 -11.72 -16.77 -13.23
CA PHE A 155 -12.64 -17.81 -13.72
C PHE A 155 -13.95 -17.19 -14.24
N SER A 156 -14.52 -16.23 -13.50
CA SER A 156 -15.73 -15.51 -13.90
C SER A 156 -15.56 -14.75 -15.23
N ILE A 157 -14.38 -14.17 -15.46
CA ILE A 157 -14.07 -13.46 -16.72
C ILE A 157 -13.93 -14.44 -17.89
N MET A 158 -13.33 -15.61 -17.66
CA MET A 158 -13.12 -16.62 -18.71
C MET A 158 -14.37 -17.39 -19.09
N SER A 159 -15.40 -17.39 -18.23
CA SER A 159 -16.68 -18.09 -18.45
C SER A 159 -17.74 -17.24 -19.16
N THR A 160 -17.46 -15.97 -19.42
CA THR A 160 -18.31 -15.03 -20.16
C THR A 160 -17.81 -14.82 -21.58
#